data_99a074eb69b59e6663c34977946b0085
#
_entry.id   99a074eb69b59e6663c34977946b0085
#
_cell.length_a   1.000
_cell.length_b   1.000
_cell.length_c   1.000
_cell.angle_alpha   90.00
_cell.angle_beta   90.00
_cell.angle_gamma   90.00
#
_symmetry.space_group_name_H-M   'P 1'
#
loop_
_entity.id
_entity.type
_entity.pdbx_description
1 polymer ?
#
loop_
_entity_poly.entity_id
_entity_poly.type
_entity_poly.pdbx_seq_one_letter_code
_entity_poly.pdbx_strand_id
1 'polypeptide(L)'
;PYYTLKVQELLLYLSQQAPAGERASNQYLSQQVEIIRAIHDQLMAHPNQRTTIEALAKEYHLNTSTLKAVFKAVYGQPIASHMKHHRMQEAARLLRETDLSIGDIAQQVGYENQSKFSNVFRDIFQVLPTEYRRQQSRDSKTEGRL
;
A
#
# COMPACT_ATOMS: atom_id res chain seq x y z
N PRO A 1 -9.96 7.11 3.23
CA PRO A 1 -9.48 7.21 1.85
C PRO A 1 -10.62 7.37 0.84
N TYR A 2 -10.41 8.14 -0.19
CA TYR A 2 -11.40 8.49 -1.22
C TYR A 2 -12.05 7.26 -1.88
N TYR A 3 -11.26 6.28 -2.30
CA TYR A 3 -11.77 5.09 -2.99
C TYR A 3 -12.65 4.22 -2.09
N THR A 4 -12.30 4.09 -0.84
CA THR A 4 -13.06 3.32 0.15
C THR A 4 -14.44 3.93 0.39
N LEU A 5 -14.52 5.26 0.53
CA LEU A 5 -15.79 5.99 0.68
C LEU A 5 -16.67 5.85 -0.56
N LYS A 6 -16.10 5.95 -1.76
CA LYS A 6 -16.84 5.75 -3.02
C LYS A 6 -17.47 4.38 -3.15
N VAL A 7 -16.74 3.32 -2.81
CA VAL A 7 -17.25 1.95 -2.83
C VAL A 7 -18.36 1.77 -1.80
N GLN A 8 -18.22 2.33 -0.61
CA GLN A 8 -19.26 2.28 0.44
C GLN A 8 -20.54 3.02 0.02
N GLU A 9 -20.43 4.19 -0.56
CA GLU A 9 -21.57 4.96 -1.06
C GLU A 9 -22.33 4.17 -2.14
N LEU A 10 -21.61 3.57 -3.07
CA LEU A 10 -22.19 2.73 -4.12
C LEU A 10 -22.92 1.50 -3.53
N LEU A 11 -22.31 0.82 -2.57
CA LEU A 11 -22.92 -0.33 -1.90
C LEU A 11 -24.18 0.05 -1.13
N LEU A 12 -24.18 1.17 -0.44
CA LEU A 12 -25.37 1.70 0.26
C LEU A 12 -26.48 2.05 -0.72
N TYR A 13 -26.16 2.71 -1.79
CA TYR A 13 -27.13 3.08 -2.85
C TYR A 13 -27.80 1.84 -3.46
N LEU A 14 -27.00 0.85 -3.86
CA LEU A 14 -27.48 -0.42 -4.41
C LEU A 14 -28.33 -1.19 -3.39
N SER A 15 -27.91 -1.22 -2.13
CA SER A 15 -28.62 -1.88 -1.04
C SER A 15 -30.01 -1.29 -0.78
N GLN A 16 -30.21 0.02 -0.96
CA GLN A 16 -31.48 0.70 -0.73
C GLN A 16 -32.49 0.49 -1.88
N GLN A 17 -32.02 0.23 -3.10
CA GLN A 17 -32.85 0.15 -4.30
C GLN A 17 -33.09 -1.28 -4.82
N ALA A 18 -32.41 -2.26 -4.27
CA ALA A 18 -32.38 -3.62 -4.82
C ALA A 18 -33.47 -4.55 -4.28
N PRO A 19 -34.01 -5.49 -5.10
CA PRO A 19 -34.79 -6.62 -4.63
C PRO A 19 -34.01 -7.52 -3.66
N ALA A 20 -34.69 -8.39 -2.90
CA ALA A 20 -34.11 -9.21 -1.85
C ALA A 20 -32.90 -10.06 -2.28
N GLY A 21 -32.88 -10.59 -3.52
CA GLY A 21 -31.75 -11.36 -4.06
C GLY A 21 -30.51 -10.50 -4.31
N GLU A 22 -30.68 -9.26 -4.74
CA GLU A 22 -29.59 -8.30 -4.94
C GLU A 22 -29.06 -7.76 -3.62
N ARG A 23 -29.90 -7.67 -2.59
CA ARG A 23 -29.46 -7.30 -1.21
C ARG A 23 -28.48 -8.32 -0.64
N ALA A 24 -28.73 -9.62 -0.83
CA ALA A 24 -27.80 -10.67 -0.42
C ALA A 24 -26.48 -10.58 -1.17
N SER A 25 -26.50 -10.29 -2.48
CA SER A 25 -25.30 -10.06 -3.29
C SER A 25 -24.53 -8.84 -2.83
N ASN A 26 -25.20 -7.73 -2.51
CA ASN A 26 -24.59 -6.51 -1.99
C ASN A 26 -23.99 -6.71 -0.59
N GLN A 27 -24.62 -7.51 0.25
CA GLN A 27 -24.07 -7.89 1.56
C GLN A 27 -22.78 -8.70 1.41
N TYR A 28 -22.74 -9.61 0.44
CA TYR A 28 -21.54 -10.38 0.12
C TYR A 28 -20.39 -9.46 -0.34
N LEU A 29 -20.67 -8.52 -1.23
CA LEU A 29 -19.69 -7.52 -1.67
C LEU A 29 -19.19 -6.64 -0.51
N SER A 30 -20.09 -6.24 0.38
CA SER A 30 -19.74 -5.47 1.58
C SER A 30 -18.79 -6.25 2.49
N GLN A 31 -19.02 -7.55 2.67
CA GLN A 31 -18.12 -8.42 3.44
C GLN A 31 -16.75 -8.53 2.78
N GLN A 32 -16.70 -8.65 1.44
CA GLN A 32 -15.44 -8.68 0.70
C GLN A 32 -14.64 -7.38 0.88
N VAL A 33 -15.30 -6.24 0.84
CA VAL A 33 -14.66 -4.93 1.08
C VAL A 33 -14.05 -4.87 2.48
N GLU A 34 -14.74 -5.35 3.51
CA GLU A 34 -14.20 -5.39 4.88
C GLU A 34 -12.98 -6.32 5.00
N ILE A 35 -13.01 -7.47 4.32
CA ILE A 35 -11.85 -8.39 4.27
C ILE A 35 -10.67 -7.71 3.58
N ILE A 36 -10.90 -7.03 2.46
CA ILE A 36 -9.83 -6.31 1.73
C ILE A 36 -9.22 -5.20 2.58
N ARG A 37 -10.02 -4.50 3.38
CA ARG A 37 -9.49 -3.51 4.34
C ARG A 37 -8.62 -4.16 5.41
N ALA A 38 -9.03 -5.29 5.95
CA ALA A 38 -8.24 -6.04 6.93
C ALA A 38 -6.89 -6.47 6.32
N ILE A 39 -6.89 -6.94 5.08
CA ILE A 39 -5.67 -7.28 4.33
C ILE A 39 -4.77 -6.05 4.16
N HIS A 40 -5.34 -4.93 3.74
CA HIS A 40 -4.62 -3.68 3.58
C HIS A 40 -3.95 -3.26 4.89
N ASP A 41 -4.69 -3.23 5.99
CA ASP A 41 -4.17 -2.82 7.29
C ASP A 41 -3.05 -3.74 7.78
N GLN A 42 -3.19 -5.05 7.57
CA GLN A 42 -2.14 -6.03 7.87
C GLN A 42 -0.86 -5.75 7.06
N LEU A 43 -0.99 -5.48 5.77
CA LEU A 43 0.14 -5.19 4.89
C LEU A 43 0.82 -3.85 5.26
N MET A 44 0.05 -2.83 5.60
CA MET A 44 0.58 -1.53 6.02
C MET A 44 1.32 -1.59 7.35
N ALA A 45 0.88 -2.44 8.28
CA ALA A 45 1.51 -2.61 9.58
C ALA A 45 2.87 -3.33 9.50
N HIS A 46 3.08 -4.14 8.46
CA HIS A 46 4.28 -4.97 8.31
C HIS A 46 4.93 -4.82 6.93
N PRO A 47 5.51 -3.65 6.60
CA PRO A 47 6.07 -3.36 5.27
C PRO A 47 7.26 -4.26 4.90
N ASN A 48 7.96 -4.80 5.90
CA ASN A 48 9.10 -5.71 5.71
C ASN A 48 8.69 -7.15 5.36
N GLN A 49 7.43 -7.53 5.63
CA GLN A 49 6.94 -8.87 5.30
C GLN A 49 6.51 -8.93 3.83
N ARG A 50 7.02 -9.95 3.13
CA ARG A 50 6.63 -10.24 1.75
C ARG A 50 5.67 -11.43 1.73
N THR A 51 4.40 -11.12 1.93
CA THR A 51 3.34 -12.11 1.81
C THR A 51 2.87 -12.17 0.36
N THR A 52 2.73 -13.37 -0.18
CA THR A 52 2.22 -13.56 -1.54
C THR A 52 0.72 -13.37 -1.60
N ILE A 53 0.21 -13.02 -2.78
CA ILE A 53 -1.24 -12.90 -3.01
C ILE A 53 -1.94 -14.23 -2.74
N GLU A 54 -1.34 -15.35 -3.13
CA GLU A 54 -1.85 -16.69 -2.89
C GLU A 54 -1.96 -17.01 -1.39
N ALA A 55 -0.96 -16.63 -0.60
CA ALA A 55 -0.97 -16.82 0.85
C ALA A 55 -2.06 -15.97 1.52
N LEU A 56 -2.22 -14.71 1.12
CA LEU A 56 -3.29 -13.84 1.61
C LEU A 56 -4.67 -14.37 1.25
N ALA A 57 -4.86 -14.79 0.01
CA ALA A 57 -6.13 -15.36 -0.45
C ALA A 57 -6.50 -16.60 0.37
N LYS A 58 -5.54 -17.47 0.64
CA LYS A 58 -5.73 -18.66 1.47
C LYS A 58 -6.08 -18.29 2.93
N GLU A 59 -5.36 -17.35 3.51
CA GLU A 59 -5.58 -16.90 4.90
C GLU A 59 -6.98 -16.33 5.10
N TYR A 60 -7.46 -15.54 4.15
CA TYR A 60 -8.77 -14.89 4.23
C TYR A 60 -9.89 -15.60 3.48
N HIS A 61 -9.65 -16.83 3.01
CA HIS A 61 -10.64 -17.67 2.30
C HIS A 61 -11.26 -17.00 1.06
N LEU A 62 -10.43 -16.25 0.32
CA LEU A 62 -10.80 -15.65 -0.97
C LEU A 62 -10.04 -16.35 -2.10
N ASN A 63 -10.58 -16.31 -3.32
CA ASN A 63 -9.75 -16.64 -4.46
C ASN A 63 -8.88 -15.44 -4.88
N THR A 64 -7.78 -15.71 -5.57
CA THR A 64 -6.81 -14.66 -5.95
C THR A 64 -7.41 -13.62 -6.89
N SER A 65 -8.30 -14.03 -7.81
CA SER A 65 -8.98 -13.12 -8.74
C SER A 65 -9.88 -12.14 -8.01
N THR A 66 -10.66 -12.61 -7.05
CA THR A 66 -11.53 -11.76 -6.21
C THR A 66 -10.70 -10.80 -5.38
N LEU A 67 -9.63 -11.29 -4.73
CA LEU A 67 -8.73 -10.45 -3.93
C LEU A 67 -8.18 -9.30 -4.76
N LYS A 68 -7.62 -9.60 -5.93
CA LYS A 68 -7.04 -8.59 -6.82
C LYS A 68 -8.09 -7.58 -7.31
N ALA A 69 -9.26 -8.06 -7.75
CA ALA A 69 -10.30 -7.21 -8.30
C ALA A 69 -10.89 -6.27 -7.24
N VAL A 70 -11.22 -6.79 -6.06
CA VAL A 70 -11.81 -5.97 -4.98
C VAL A 70 -10.77 -5.00 -4.41
N PHE A 71 -9.51 -5.43 -4.24
CA PHE A 71 -8.44 -4.53 -3.80
C PHE A 71 -8.29 -3.33 -4.75
N LYS A 72 -8.21 -3.59 -6.07
CA LYS A 72 -8.11 -2.53 -7.07
C LYS A 72 -9.32 -1.61 -7.06
N ALA A 73 -10.52 -2.14 -6.88
CA ALA A 73 -11.76 -1.35 -6.78
C ALA A 73 -11.76 -0.44 -5.55
N VAL A 74 -11.29 -0.93 -4.39
CA VAL A 74 -11.27 -0.17 -3.13
C VAL A 74 -10.16 0.87 -3.12
N TYR A 75 -8.95 0.53 -3.57
CA TYR A 75 -7.75 1.37 -3.45
C TYR A 75 -7.30 2.02 -4.76
N GLY A 76 -7.94 1.74 -5.88
CA GLY A 76 -7.70 2.38 -7.16
C GLY A 76 -6.47 1.89 -7.92
N GLN A 77 -5.72 0.92 -7.40
CA GLN A 77 -4.53 0.36 -8.03
C GLN A 77 -4.32 -1.10 -7.63
N PRO A 78 -3.57 -1.88 -8.43
CA PRO A 78 -3.22 -3.26 -8.06
C PRO A 78 -2.50 -3.33 -6.72
N ILE A 79 -2.73 -4.41 -5.97
CA ILE A 79 -2.12 -4.63 -4.66
C ILE A 79 -0.59 -4.54 -4.70
N ALA A 80 0.05 -5.12 -5.72
CA ALA A 80 1.51 -5.09 -5.87
C ALA A 80 2.05 -3.65 -6.03
N SER A 81 1.38 -2.83 -6.85
CA SER A 81 1.74 -1.42 -7.04
C SER A 81 1.52 -0.60 -5.78
N HIS A 82 0.40 -0.82 -5.11
CA HIS A 82 0.07 -0.14 -3.85
C HIS A 82 1.14 -0.41 -2.77
N MET A 83 1.53 -1.67 -2.62
CA MET A 83 2.55 -2.08 -1.66
C MET A 83 3.93 -1.53 -2.01
N LYS A 84 4.28 -1.52 -3.29
CA LYS A 84 5.54 -0.95 -3.76
C LYS A 84 5.64 0.54 -3.40
N HIS A 85 4.62 1.32 -3.67
CA HIS A 85 4.57 2.74 -3.30
C HIS A 85 4.64 2.96 -1.79
N HIS A 86 3.91 2.17 -1.01
CA HIS A 86 3.94 2.25 0.44
C HIS A 86 5.35 1.98 1.00
N ARG A 87 6.02 0.92 0.52
CA ARG A 87 7.39 0.61 0.93
C ARG A 87 8.37 1.74 0.59
N MET A 88 8.21 2.36 -0.56
CA MET A 88 9.08 3.47 -0.97
C MET A 88 8.79 4.75 -0.18
N GLN A 89 7.56 5.02 0.18
CA GLN A 89 7.21 6.13 1.08
C GLN A 89 7.80 5.92 2.48
N GLU A 90 7.75 4.71 3.02
CA GLU A 90 8.38 4.37 4.29
C GLU A 90 9.91 4.49 4.21
N ALA A 91 10.51 4.05 3.10
CA ALA A 91 11.94 4.25 2.86
C ALA A 91 12.32 5.73 2.84
N ALA A 92 11.52 6.56 2.18
CA ALA A 92 11.73 8.02 2.15
C ALA A 92 11.67 8.62 3.56
N ARG A 93 10.73 8.19 4.38
CA ARG A 93 10.63 8.59 5.79
C ARG A 93 11.90 8.22 6.56
N LEU A 94 12.35 6.97 6.44
CA LEU A 94 13.58 6.50 7.10
C LEU A 94 14.83 7.26 6.64
N LEU A 95 14.91 7.61 5.36
CA LEU A 95 15.99 8.42 4.82
C LEU A 95 16.05 9.83 5.43
N ARG A 96 14.87 10.43 5.69
CA ARG A 96 14.78 11.77 6.32
C ARG A 96 15.00 11.74 7.82
N GLU A 97 14.49 10.76 8.51
CA GLU A 97 14.34 10.76 9.98
C GLU A 97 15.41 9.93 10.70
N THR A 98 16.18 9.12 9.99
CA THR A 98 17.19 8.24 10.58
C THR A 98 18.53 8.33 9.87
N ASP A 99 19.58 7.84 10.53
CA ASP A 99 20.93 7.69 9.97
C ASP A 99 21.21 6.25 9.52
N LEU A 100 20.18 5.42 9.38
CA LEU A 100 20.32 4.04 8.91
C LEU A 100 20.99 4.00 7.54
N SER A 101 21.81 2.97 7.31
CA SER A 101 22.41 2.74 5.99
C SER A 101 21.35 2.45 4.92
N ILE A 102 21.68 2.69 3.68
CA ILE A 102 20.77 2.37 2.56
C ILE A 102 20.43 0.87 2.54
N GLY A 103 21.40 0.01 2.85
CA GLY A 103 21.18 -1.44 2.96
C GLY A 103 20.19 -1.81 4.07
N ASP A 104 20.32 -1.19 5.23
CA ASP A 104 19.43 -1.41 6.37
C ASP A 104 18.00 -0.94 6.06
N ILE A 105 17.86 0.22 5.43
CA ILE A 105 16.56 0.73 5.00
C ILE A 105 15.93 -0.22 3.98
N ALA A 106 16.69 -0.69 2.99
CA ALA A 106 16.22 -1.65 2.01
C ALA A 106 15.63 -2.90 2.68
N GLN A 107 16.33 -3.46 3.67
CA GLN A 107 15.85 -4.61 4.43
C GLN A 107 14.59 -4.31 5.22
N GLN A 108 14.53 -3.17 5.90
CA GLN A 108 13.36 -2.78 6.70
C GLN A 108 12.10 -2.62 5.86
N VAL A 109 12.23 -2.20 4.61
CA VAL A 109 11.08 -2.08 3.71
C VAL A 109 10.86 -3.31 2.81
N GLY A 110 11.52 -4.42 3.12
CA GLY A 110 11.27 -5.72 2.52
C GLY A 110 12.04 -6.02 1.22
N TYR A 111 13.17 -5.37 0.98
CA TYR A 111 14.06 -5.65 -0.14
C TYR A 111 15.33 -6.35 0.34
N GLU A 112 15.60 -7.55 -0.18
CA GLU A 112 16.83 -8.29 0.13
C GLU A 112 18.04 -7.72 -0.62
N ASN A 113 17.80 -7.11 -1.80
CA ASN A 113 18.84 -6.59 -2.69
C ASN A 113 18.80 -5.06 -2.70
N GLN A 114 19.89 -4.42 -2.25
CA GLN A 114 20.01 -2.96 -2.20
C GLN A 114 19.93 -2.32 -3.58
N SER A 115 20.50 -2.94 -4.61
CA SER A 115 20.47 -2.42 -5.98
C SER A 115 19.04 -2.39 -6.52
N LYS A 116 18.28 -3.46 -6.30
CA LYS A 116 16.86 -3.50 -6.68
C LYS A 116 16.05 -2.43 -5.94
N PHE A 117 16.26 -2.28 -4.65
CA PHE A 117 15.66 -1.23 -3.85
C PHE A 117 15.96 0.16 -4.42
N SER A 118 17.23 0.46 -4.70
CA SER A 118 17.67 1.75 -5.21
C SER A 118 17.06 2.07 -6.58
N ASN A 119 16.93 1.07 -7.45
CA ASN A 119 16.30 1.22 -8.76
C ASN A 119 14.80 1.53 -8.62
N VAL A 120 14.08 0.82 -7.77
CA VAL A 120 12.65 1.07 -7.51
C VAL A 120 12.45 2.45 -6.88
N PHE A 121 13.28 2.83 -5.93
CA PHE A 121 13.24 4.15 -5.30
C PHE A 121 13.43 5.28 -6.34
N ARG A 122 14.45 5.14 -7.19
CA ARG A 122 14.71 6.09 -8.27
C ARG A 122 13.54 6.19 -9.26
N ASP A 123 12.92 5.07 -9.61
CA ASP A 123 11.77 5.05 -10.51
C ASP A 123 10.58 5.84 -9.96
N ILE A 124 10.39 5.84 -8.65
CA ILE A 124 9.28 6.54 -7.97
C ILE A 124 9.65 8.00 -7.63
N PHE A 125 10.83 8.25 -7.06
CA PHE A 125 11.25 9.56 -6.58
C PHE A 125 12.15 10.35 -7.54
N GLN A 126 12.56 9.75 -8.65
CA GLN A 126 13.42 10.34 -9.70
C GLN A 126 14.85 10.67 -9.24
N VAL A 127 15.24 10.23 -8.05
CA VAL A 127 16.60 10.36 -7.51
C VAL A 127 16.99 9.10 -6.76
N LEU A 128 18.29 8.84 -6.62
CA LEU A 128 18.78 7.72 -5.81
C LEU A 128 18.56 7.99 -4.31
N PRO A 129 18.42 6.94 -3.47
CA PRO A 129 18.23 7.10 -2.03
C PRO A 129 19.28 7.97 -1.35
N THR A 130 20.55 7.82 -1.70
CA THR A 130 21.65 8.62 -1.16
C THR A 130 21.51 10.09 -1.50
N GLU A 131 21.12 10.40 -2.72
CA GLU A 131 20.90 11.78 -3.17
C GLU A 131 19.66 12.38 -2.52
N TYR A 132 18.59 11.63 -2.38
CA TYR A 132 17.39 12.05 -1.66
C TYR A 132 17.73 12.47 -0.22
N ARG A 133 18.48 11.67 0.51
CA ARG A 133 18.94 11.99 1.88
C ARG A 133 19.76 13.27 1.92
N ARG A 134 20.65 13.46 0.95
CA ARG A 134 21.52 14.64 0.86
C ARG A 134 20.71 15.92 0.61
N GLN A 135 19.70 15.86 -0.26
CA GLN A 135 18.81 16.99 -0.54
C GLN A 135 18.03 17.39 0.71
N GLN A 136 17.45 16.42 1.42
CA GLN A 136 16.70 16.67 2.66
C GLN A 136 17.56 17.32 3.74
N SER A 137 18.82 16.92 3.85
CA SER A 137 19.76 17.52 4.81
C SER A 137 20.12 18.96 4.46
N ARG A 138 20.10 19.34 3.20
CA ARG A 138 20.35 20.72 2.75
C ARG A 138 19.14 21.60 3.06
N ASP A 139 17.95 21.14 2.76
CA ASP A 139 16.69 21.86 2.99
C ASP A 139 16.49 22.17 4.47
N SER A 140 16.72 21.20 5.35
CA SER A 140 16.65 21.37 6.81
C SER A 140 17.62 22.44 7.33
N LYS A 141 18.80 22.57 6.74
CA LYS A 141 19.80 23.58 7.13
C LYS A 141 19.42 24.98 6.65
N THR A 142 18.67 25.09 5.56
CA THR A 142 18.22 26.36 5.00
C THR A 142 17.06 26.92 5.81
N GLU A 143 16.12 26.08 6.24
CA GLU A 143 14.99 26.50 7.08
C GLU A 143 15.42 26.90 8.51
N GLY A 144 16.48 26.29 9.05
CA GLY A 144 17.01 26.64 10.38
C GLY A 144 17.80 27.95 10.45
N ARG A 145 17.97 28.66 9.33
CA ARG A 145 18.70 29.95 9.28
C ARG A 145 17.78 31.16 9.19
N LEU A 146 16.47 30.96 9.13
CA LEU A 146 15.46 32.01 9.18
C LEU A 146 14.95 32.20 10.61
#